data_d93807cff47779aa124a5a29e52c5afa
#
_entry.id   d93807cff47779aa124a5a29e52c5afa
#
_cell.length_a   1.000
_cell.length_b   1.000
_cell.length_c   1.000
_cell.angle_alpha   90.00
_cell.angle_beta   90.00
_cell.angle_gamma   90.00
#
_symmetry.space_group_name_H-M   'P 1'
#
loop_
_entity.id
_entity.type
_entity.pdbx_description
1 polymer ?
#
loop_
_entity_poly.entity_id
_entity_poly.type
_entity_poly.pdbx_seq_one_letter_code
_entity_poly.pdbx_strand_id
1 'polypeptide(L)'
;MYIACKEGFFALANKPVPQLPQYKSVILIRAHCQEDLEALVKAMGPLKLKIPPKIFGREPVGWRYRIFVHPTDLPRVLGRLAPGVNYQSFKKLIFQSRCQKQKFWAYDRLTREIDKAFGIVRGKVC
;
A
#
# COMPACT_ATOMS: atom_id res chain seq x y z
N MET A 1 8.23 -5.29 0.72
CA MET A 1 6.90 -5.77 0.30
C MET A 1 6.11 -4.62 -0.30
N TYR A 2 5.42 -4.87 -1.38
CA TYR A 2 4.47 -3.91 -1.97
C TYR A 2 3.07 -4.49 -1.90
N ILE A 3 2.11 -3.63 -1.59
CA ILE A 3 0.69 -3.99 -1.55
C ILE A 3 -0.08 -3.01 -2.41
N ALA A 4 -0.82 -3.53 -3.39
CA ALA A 4 -1.79 -2.77 -4.16
C ALA A 4 -3.18 -3.26 -3.80
N CYS A 5 -4.02 -2.36 -3.31
CA CYS A 5 -5.39 -2.67 -2.90
C CYS A 5 -6.31 -1.47 -3.18
N LYS A 6 -7.59 -1.60 -2.87
CA LYS A 6 -8.56 -0.53 -3.13
C LYS A 6 -8.26 0.76 -2.34
N GLU A 7 -7.59 0.66 -1.20
CA GLU A 7 -7.18 1.80 -0.37
C GLU A 7 -6.00 2.55 -1.00
N GLY A 8 -5.11 1.86 -1.70
CA GLY A 8 -3.96 2.50 -2.32
C GLY A 8 -2.82 1.55 -2.67
N PHE A 9 -1.66 2.15 -2.92
CA PHE A 9 -0.42 1.44 -3.23
C PHE A 9 0.63 1.75 -2.16
N PHE A 10 1.09 0.71 -1.48
CA PHE A 10 1.95 0.84 -0.30
C PHE A 10 3.25 0.05 -0.45
N ALA A 11 4.34 0.63 0.07
CA ALA A 11 5.60 -0.08 0.28
C ALA A 11 5.81 -0.29 1.78
N LEU A 12 6.10 -1.51 2.18
CA LEU A 12 6.33 -1.90 3.56
C LEU A 12 7.77 -2.36 3.77
N ALA A 13 8.39 -1.87 4.83
CA ALA A 13 9.73 -2.30 5.24
C ALA A 13 9.84 -2.28 6.76
N ASN A 14 10.63 -3.21 7.31
CA ASN A 14 10.94 -3.27 8.73
C ASN A 14 12.30 -2.59 8.93
N LYS A 15 12.32 -1.45 9.61
CA LYS A 15 13.54 -0.63 9.78
C LYS A 15 13.63 -0.05 11.18
N PRO A 16 14.85 0.14 11.72
CA PRO A 16 15.03 1.03 12.85
C PRO A 16 14.72 2.46 12.43
N VAL A 17 14.04 3.21 13.29
CA VAL A 17 13.63 4.59 13.03
C VAL A 17 14.12 5.49 14.16
N PRO A 18 14.95 6.51 13.86
CA PRO A 18 15.47 7.41 14.89
C PRO A 18 14.39 8.15 15.68
N GLN A 19 13.23 8.39 15.07
CA GLN A 19 12.09 9.07 15.70
C GLN A 19 11.42 8.23 16.79
N LEU A 20 11.65 6.92 16.80
CA LEU A 20 11.08 5.98 17.74
C LEU A 20 12.18 5.10 18.34
N PRO A 21 13.11 5.70 19.12
CA PRO A 21 14.27 4.96 19.64
C PRO A 21 13.91 3.86 20.64
N GLN A 22 12.71 3.91 21.24
CA GLN A 22 12.22 2.89 22.15
C GLN A 22 11.89 1.56 21.48
N TYR A 23 11.82 1.52 20.16
CA TYR A 23 11.58 0.30 19.39
C TYR A 23 12.84 -0.12 18.63
N LYS A 24 13.17 -1.40 18.68
CA LYS A 24 14.30 -1.97 17.93
C LYS A 24 14.11 -1.79 16.42
N SER A 25 12.89 -1.98 15.97
CA SER A 25 12.48 -1.70 14.58
C SER A 25 10.98 -1.47 14.52
N VAL A 26 10.54 -0.82 13.47
CA VAL A 26 9.12 -0.58 13.19
C VAL A 26 8.82 -0.93 11.74
N ILE A 27 7.57 -1.25 11.45
CA ILE A 27 7.12 -1.38 10.06
C ILE A 27 6.84 0.03 9.53
N LEU A 28 7.55 0.38 8.48
CA LEU A 28 7.35 1.61 7.75
C LEU A 28 6.39 1.33 6.60
N ILE A 29 5.21 1.93 6.63
CA ILE A 29 4.25 1.87 5.53
C ILE A 29 4.28 3.20 4.81
N ARG A 30 4.64 3.17 3.53
CA ARG A 30 4.85 4.37 2.72
C ARG A 30 3.90 4.38 1.52
N ALA A 31 3.51 5.58 1.10
CA ALA A 31 2.70 5.81 -0.08
C ALA A 31 3.19 7.03 -0.86
N HIS A 32 2.81 7.11 -2.14
CA HIS A 32 3.12 8.25 -2.99
C HIS A 32 2.21 9.45 -2.73
N CYS A 33 0.99 9.20 -2.26
CA CYS A 33 0.03 10.25 -1.96
C CYS A 33 -0.56 10.07 -0.57
N GLN A 34 -0.93 11.20 0.04
CA GLN A 34 -1.47 11.22 1.40
C GLN A 34 -2.81 10.49 1.50
N GLU A 35 -3.63 10.60 0.48
CA GLU A 35 -4.97 10.02 0.41
C GLU A 35 -4.94 8.49 0.58
N ASP A 36 -3.90 7.83 0.07
CA ASP A 36 -3.73 6.38 0.25
C ASP A 36 -3.55 6.02 1.73
N LEU A 37 -2.70 6.77 2.44
CA LEU A 37 -2.49 6.54 3.86
C LEU A 37 -3.72 6.92 4.70
N GLU A 38 -4.44 7.97 4.32
CA GLU A 38 -5.70 8.33 4.97
C GLU A 38 -6.73 7.20 4.83
N ALA A 39 -6.84 6.61 3.64
CA ALA A 39 -7.71 5.47 3.41
C ALA A 39 -7.28 4.24 4.22
N LEU A 40 -5.98 3.99 4.33
CA LEU A 40 -5.45 2.91 5.15
C LEU A 40 -5.76 3.13 6.64
N VAL A 41 -5.52 4.33 7.16
CA VAL A 41 -5.81 4.68 8.55
C VAL A 41 -7.30 4.52 8.84
N LYS A 42 -8.14 4.93 7.92
CA LYS A 42 -9.59 4.74 8.02
C LYS A 42 -9.97 3.25 8.06
N ALA A 43 -9.33 2.44 7.22
CA ALA A 43 -9.56 0.98 7.21
C ALA A 43 -9.09 0.30 8.52
N MET A 44 -8.04 0.83 9.16
CA MET A 44 -7.61 0.36 10.48
C MET A 44 -8.72 0.53 11.52
N GLY A 45 -9.51 1.59 11.41
CA GLY A 45 -10.65 1.83 12.27
C GLY A 45 -10.29 1.88 13.75
N PRO A 46 -11.05 1.13 14.61
CA PRO A 46 -10.90 1.19 16.05
C PRO A 46 -9.77 0.30 16.60
N LEU A 47 -8.81 -0.16 15.78
CA LEU A 47 -7.70 -0.98 16.27
C LEU A 47 -6.87 -0.21 17.31
N LYS A 48 -6.63 -0.84 18.45
CA LYS A 48 -5.68 -0.34 19.44
C LYS A 48 -4.29 -0.73 19.00
N LEU A 49 -3.52 0.26 18.57
CA LEU A 49 -2.16 0.07 18.07
C LEU A 49 -1.15 0.60 19.08
N LYS A 50 0.01 -0.06 19.18
CA LYS A 50 1.10 0.37 20.07
C LYS A 50 1.67 1.71 19.64
N ILE A 51 1.66 2.00 18.33
CA ILE A 51 2.09 3.28 17.76
C ILE A 51 0.87 3.94 17.12
N PRO A 52 0.46 5.14 17.55
CA PRO A 52 -0.64 5.85 16.92
C PRO A 52 -0.38 6.08 15.42
N PRO A 53 -1.36 5.84 14.53
CA PRO A 53 -1.18 5.94 13.10
C PRO A 53 -1.18 7.40 12.62
N LYS A 54 -0.07 8.10 12.82
CA LYS A 54 0.13 9.48 12.37
C LYS A 54 0.82 9.49 11.02
N ILE A 55 0.29 10.26 10.08
CA ILE A 55 0.86 10.42 8.73
C ILE A 55 1.96 11.48 8.77
N PHE A 56 3.14 11.10 8.31
CA PHE A 56 4.28 11.99 8.13
C PHE A 56 4.56 12.17 6.65
N GLY A 57 4.79 13.41 6.20
CA GLY A 57 5.24 13.71 4.85
C GLY A 57 6.60 14.39 4.91
N ARG A 58 7.60 13.84 4.24
CA ARG A 58 8.97 14.39 4.26
C ARG A 58 9.56 14.58 2.87
N GLU A 59 9.35 13.60 1.99
CA GLU A 59 10.03 13.57 0.71
C GLU A 59 9.25 14.36 -0.34
N PRO A 60 9.92 15.13 -1.20
CA PRO A 60 9.24 15.85 -2.28
C PRO A 60 8.79 14.94 -3.43
N VAL A 61 9.42 13.75 -3.57
CA VAL A 61 9.14 12.79 -4.64
C VAL A 61 9.17 11.35 -4.12
N GLY A 62 8.63 10.43 -4.89
CA GLY A 62 8.65 9.00 -4.58
C GLY A 62 7.68 8.64 -3.44
N TRP A 63 8.16 7.89 -2.47
CA TRP A 63 7.37 7.48 -1.30
C TRP A 63 7.31 8.62 -0.28
N ARG A 64 6.51 9.62 -0.59
CA ARG A 64 6.48 10.92 0.08
C ARG A 64 5.90 10.87 1.48
N TYR A 65 4.96 9.97 1.73
CA TYR A 65 4.20 9.90 2.98
C TYR A 65 4.42 8.56 3.66
N ARG A 66 4.35 8.56 4.99
CA ARG A 66 4.61 7.36 5.79
C ARG A 66 3.82 7.34 7.08
N ILE A 67 3.53 6.13 7.56
CA ILE A 67 3.10 5.83 8.93
C ILE A 67 4.02 4.76 9.52
N PHE A 68 4.06 4.70 10.84
CA PHE A 68 4.82 3.69 11.57
C PHE A 68 3.85 2.72 12.23
N VAL A 69 4.12 1.42 12.11
CA VAL A 69 3.31 0.35 12.72
C VAL A 69 4.25 -0.57 13.50
N HIS A 70 3.88 -0.91 14.74
CA HIS A 70 4.66 -1.88 15.49
C HIS A 70 4.58 -3.25 14.80
N PRO A 71 5.70 -4.02 14.71
CA PRO A 71 5.70 -5.30 14.00
C PRO A 71 4.61 -6.27 14.47
N THR A 72 4.29 -6.29 15.76
CA THR A 72 3.26 -7.18 16.32
C THR A 72 1.84 -6.77 15.91
N ASP A 73 1.65 -5.52 15.49
CA ASP A 73 0.35 -5.01 15.05
C ASP A 73 0.11 -5.20 13.55
N LEU A 74 1.16 -5.47 12.77
CA LEU A 74 1.05 -5.56 11.32
C LEU A 74 0.01 -6.61 10.84
N PRO A 75 -0.04 -7.84 11.41
CA PRO A 75 -1.06 -8.81 10.99
C PRO A 75 -2.49 -8.29 11.14
N ARG A 76 -2.77 -7.55 12.21
CA ARG A 76 -4.10 -6.97 12.44
C ARG A 76 -4.40 -5.85 11.44
N VAL A 77 -3.40 -5.02 11.11
CA VAL A 77 -3.54 -3.98 10.10
C VAL A 77 -3.84 -4.60 8.73
N LEU A 78 -3.06 -5.60 8.32
CA LEU A 78 -3.29 -6.30 7.06
C LEU A 78 -4.62 -7.04 7.04
N GLY A 79 -5.03 -7.59 8.18
CA GLY A 79 -6.34 -8.23 8.34
C GLY A 79 -7.52 -7.30 8.08
N ARG A 80 -7.35 -5.99 8.25
CA ARG A 80 -8.38 -4.99 7.92
C ARG A 80 -8.50 -4.72 6.43
N LEU A 81 -7.45 -5.01 5.66
CA LEU A 81 -7.47 -4.85 4.20
C LEU A 81 -8.08 -6.06 3.49
N ALA A 82 -7.93 -7.24 4.06
CA ALA A 82 -8.36 -8.50 3.44
C ALA A 82 -9.86 -8.53 3.06
N PRO A 83 -10.82 -8.06 3.89
CA PRO A 83 -12.23 -8.03 3.49
C PRO A 83 -12.51 -7.15 2.27
N GLY A 84 -11.62 -6.22 1.95
CA GLY A 84 -11.73 -5.37 0.76
C GLY A 84 -11.51 -6.13 -0.56
N VAL A 85 -11.02 -7.36 -0.51
CA VAL A 85 -10.88 -8.21 -1.69
C VAL A 85 -12.23 -8.88 -1.97
N ASN A 86 -13.16 -8.08 -2.47
CA ASN A 86 -14.52 -8.50 -2.82
C ASN A 86 -14.84 -8.27 -4.30
N TYR A 87 -13.81 -8.21 -5.13
CA TYR A 87 -13.88 -7.93 -6.56
C TYR A 87 -13.23 -9.06 -7.36
N GLN A 88 -13.62 -9.22 -8.63
CA GLN A 88 -13.06 -10.23 -9.53
C GLN A 88 -11.83 -9.73 -10.27
N SER A 89 -11.73 -8.43 -10.53
CA SER A 89 -10.61 -7.82 -11.24
C SER A 89 -10.16 -6.54 -10.55
N PHE A 90 -8.92 -6.55 -10.05
CA PHE A 90 -8.32 -5.38 -9.42
C PHE A 90 -8.20 -4.20 -10.40
N LYS A 91 -7.76 -4.43 -11.63
CA LYS A 91 -7.63 -3.35 -12.61
C LYS A 91 -8.99 -2.72 -12.94
N LYS A 92 -10.03 -3.52 -13.03
CA LYS A 92 -11.39 -3.04 -13.26
C LYS A 92 -11.90 -2.20 -12.09
N LEU A 93 -11.64 -2.66 -10.86
CA LEU A 93 -11.95 -1.91 -9.65
C LEU A 93 -11.27 -0.54 -9.66
N ILE A 94 -9.96 -0.50 -9.95
CA ILE A 94 -9.18 0.74 -9.99
C ILE A 94 -9.68 1.68 -11.08
N PHE A 95 -9.99 1.17 -12.26
CA PHE A 95 -10.55 1.97 -13.36
C PHE A 95 -11.88 2.62 -13.01
N GLN A 96 -12.70 1.93 -12.23
CA GLN A 96 -14.01 2.43 -11.76
C GLN A 96 -13.91 3.29 -10.50
N SER A 97 -12.78 3.25 -9.81
CA SER A 97 -12.59 3.99 -8.57
C SER A 97 -12.38 5.47 -8.83
N ARG A 98 -13.17 6.31 -8.16
CA ARG A 98 -13.06 7.76 -8.26
C ARG A 98 -11.69 8.28 -7.80
N CYS A 99 -11.13 7.68 -6.75
CA CYS A 99 -9.88 8.12 -6.12
C CYS A 99 -8.64 7.45 -6.72
N GLN A 100 -8.78 6.25 -7.30
CA GLN A 100 -7.64 5.43 -7.73
C GLN A 100 -7.51 5.32 -9.26
N LYS A 101 -8.49 5.79 -10.02
CA LYS A 101 -8.55 5.67 -11.48
C LYS A 101 -7.28 6.13 -12.19
N GLN A 102 -6.68 7.20 -11.71
CA GLN A 102 -5.44 7.74 -12.27
C GLN A 102 -4.25 6.80 -12.19
N LYS A 103 -4.30 5.81 -11.30
CA LYS A 103 -3.24 4.79 -11.15
C LYS A 103 -3.43 3.60 -12.09
N PHE A 104 -4.55 3.49 -12.78
CA PHE A 104 -4.87 2.34 -13.64
C PHE A 104 -3.76 2.02 -14.63
N TRP A 105 -3.27 3.03 -15.34
CA TRP A 105 -2.23 2.85 -16.35
C TRP A 105 -0.89 2.42 -15.76
N ALA A 106 -0.58 2.90 -14.53
CA ALA A 106 0.62 2.46 -13.83
C ALA A 106 0.55 0.97 -13.48
N TYR A 107 -0.57 0.51 -12.97
CA TYR A 107 -0.77 -0.91 -12.67
C TYR A 107 -0.76 -1.78 -13.93
N ASP A 108 -1.40 -1.33 -15.00
CA ASP A 108 -1.40 -2.04 -16.27
C ASP A 108 0.02 -2.15 -16.84
N ARG A 109 0.78 -1.06 -16.80
CA ARG A 109 2.17 -1.04 -17.24
C ARG A 109 3.05 -1.96 -16.39
N LEU A 110 2.88 -1.96 -15.08
CA LEU A 110 3.63 -2.84 -14.17
C LEU A 110 3.43 -4.31 -14.54
N THR A 111 2.20 -4.75 -14.76
CA THR A 111 1.94 -6.13 -15.14
C THR A 111 2.54 -6.49 -16.48
N ARG A 112 2.54 -5.58 -17.44
CA ARG A 112 3.20 -5.79 -18.74
C ARG A 112 4.72 -5.93 -18.61
N GLU A 113 5.36 -5.13 -17.77
CA GLU A 113 6.80 -5.22 -17.53
C GLU A 113 7.18 -6.53 -16.83
N ILE A 114 6.36 -6.99 -15.90
CA ILE A 114 6.54 -8.30 -15.26
C ILE A 114 6.41 -9.42 -16.30
N ASP A 115 5.41 -9.37 -17.17
CA ASP A 115 5.25 -10.35 -18.25
C ASP A 115 6.50 -10.43 -19.15
N LYS A 116 7.05 -9.27 -19.54
CA LYS A 116 8.29 -9.21 -20.32
C LYS A 116 9.46 -9.87 -19.59
N ALA A 117 9.60 -9.61 -18.29
CA ALA A 117 10.67 -10.19 -17.48
C ALA A 117 10.60 -11.73 -17.44
N PHE A 118 9.39 -12.28 -17.52
CA PHE A 118 9.17 -13.73 -17.57
C PHE A 118 9.05 -14.30 -19.01
N GLY A 119 9.28 -13.48 -20.03
CA GLY A 119 9.18 -13.90 -21.42
C GLY A 119 7.75 -14.21 -21.90
N ILE A 120 6.75 -13.69 -21.19
CA ILE A 120 5.34 -13.89 -21.53
C ILE A 120 4.94 -12.90 -22.64
N VAL A 121 4.41 -13.43 -23.74
CA VAL A 121 3.91 -12.60 -24.85
C VAL A 121 2.40 -12.47 -24.72
N ARG A 122 1.93 -11.26 -24.40
CA ARG A 122 0.51 -10.95 -24.36
C ARG A 122 -0.06 -10.79 -25.77
N GLY A 123 -1.33 -11.13 -25.92
CA GLY A 123 -2.07 -10.92 -27.15
C GLY A 123 -2.14 -12.13 -28.09
N LYS A 124 -1.45 -13.21 -27.75
CA LYS A 124 -1.54 -14.50 -28.48
C LYS A 124 -2.27 -15.59 -27.71
N VAL A 125 -2.94 -15.21 -26.63
CA VAL A 125 -3.75 -16.12 -25.84
C VAL A 125 -5.15 -16.10 -26.43
N CYS A 126 -5.51 -17.20 -26.96
CA CYS A 126 -6.87 -17.39 -27.42
C CYS A 126 -7.82 -17.60 -26.27
#